data_c2d6a564c62f84bb57556697377ab5ef
#
_entry.id   c2d6a564c62f84bb57556697377ab5ef
#
_cell.length_a   1.000
_cell.length_b   1.000
_cell.length_c   1.000
_cell.angle_alpha   90.00
_cell.angle_beta   90.00
_cell.angle_gamma   90.00
#
_symmetry.space_group_name_H-M   'P 1'
#
loop_
_entity.id
_entity.type
_entity.pdbx_description
1 polymer ?
#
loop_
_entity_poly.entity_id
_entity_poly.type
_entity_poly.pdbx_seq_one_letter_code
_entity_poly.pdbx_strand_id
1 'polypeptide(L)'
;MNTIKVIGLGPGDFGYITLECWELMQEAKNLYLRTAKHPTVPMLQQRGITFATYDSFYEEAEDFAHLYEKIAKDIVTKALSGMDIVYAVPGSPMVAEKTVVLLRELVAGLQDKIQLEILPGMSFVEVLYGKLGIDPIDGLTIIDAEDFEQLPVDMPTGLVVTQVYNQQIASDAKLSLMEALPDEYPITYIHKLGMPDESIREIPLYELDRQPDIDYLTSLYIKPYPGKKEFDLQPLQDIIKTLREPGGCPWDIAQTHESICKNLIEETYEVLEAIDLELFNEHLQKLLAG
;
A
#
# COMPACT_ATOMS: atom_id res chain seq x y z
N MET A 1 -27.03 18.44 17.31
CA MET A 1 -25.73 17.99 16.76
C MET A 1 -26.07 17.04 15.63
N ASN A 2 -25.59 17.33 14.42
CA ASN A 2 -25.90 16.48 13.25
C ASN A 2 -24.83 15.40 13.10
N THR A 3 -25.19 14.31 12.42
CA THR A 3 -24.32 13.14 12.32
C THR A 3 -23.89 12.93 10.87
N ILE A 4 -22.62 12.66 10.67
CA ILE A 4 -22.06 12.09 9.43
C ILE A 4 -21.64 10.66 9.76
N LYS A 5 -22.32 9.68 9.17
CA LYS A 5 -21.95 8.26 9.23
C LYS A 5 -21.28 7.86 7.93
N VAL A 6 -20.05 7.37 8.01
CA VAL A 6 -19.33 6.86 6.84
C VAL A 6 -19.37 5.35 6.86
N ILE A 7 -19.80 4.74 5.75
CA ILE A 7 -20.02 3.30 5.60
C ILE A 7 -19.30 2.76 4.35
N GLY A 8 -18.99 1.48 4.35
CA GLY A 8 -18.41 0.78 3.21
C GLY A 8 -19.44 0.04 2.37
N LEU A 9 -19.27 0.09 1.04
CA LEU A 9 -20.04 -0.72 0.09
C LEU A 9 -19.47 -2.14 -0.12
N GLY A 10 -18.36 -2.45 0.57
CA GLY A 10 -17.60 -3.66 0.32
C GLY A 10 -16.80 -3.61 -1.00
N PRO A 11 -15.96 -4.62 -1.27
CA PRO A 11 -15.02 -4.60 -2.40
C PRO A 11 -15.61 -5.02 -3.76
N GLY A 12 -16.90 -5.37 -3.84
CA GLY A 12 -17.48 -5.77 -5.11
C GLY A 12 -18.84 -6.42 -4.98
N ASP A 13 -18.93 -7.65 -4.50
CA ASP A 13 -20.21 -8.33 -4.34
C ASP A 13 -21.04 -7.75 -3.20
N PHE A 14 -22.38 -7.76 -3.39
CA PHE A 14 -23.32 -7.28 -2.38
C PHE A 14 -23.20 -8.04 -1.04
N GLY A 15 -22.81 -9.30 -1.06
CA GLY A 15 -22.60 -10.12 0.13
C GLY A 15 -21.46 -9.63 1.04
N TYR A 16 -20.63 -8.71 0.58
CA TYR A 16 -19.55 -8.11 1.37
C TYR A 16 -19.96 -6.82 2.11
N ILE A 17 -21.21 -6.37 1.96
CA ILE A 17 -21.75 -5.28 2.78
C ILE A 17 -22.00 -5.83 4.19
N THR A 18 -21.51 -5.16 5.22
CA THR A 18 -21.83 -5.55 6.59
C THR A 18 -23.30 -5.33 6.90
N LEU A 19 -23.87 -6.13 7.79
CA LEU A 19 -25.28 -5.99 8.17
C LEU A 19 -25.59 -4.58 8.68
N GLU A 20 -24.74 -4.03 9.52
CA GLU A 20 -24.90 -2.68 10.06
C GLU A 20 -24.92 -1.60 8.96
N CYS A 21 -23.99 -1.69 7.99
CA CYS A 21 -23.98 -0.78 6.83
C CYS A 21 -25.26 -0.92 5.99
N TRP A 22 -25.73 -2.15 5.81
CA TRP A 22 -26.97 -2.40 5.08
C TRP A 22 -28.20 -1.80 5.78
N GLU A 23 -28.36 -2.00 7.08
CA GLU A 23 -29.45 -1.43 7.87
C GLU A 23 -29.44 0.10 7.82
N LEU A 24 -28.27 0.71 7.96
CA LEU A 24 -28.11 2.17 7.84
C LEU A 24 -28.50 2.69 6.46
N MET A 25 -28.16 1.99 5.37
CA MET A 25 -28.58 2.39 4.03
C MET A 25 -30.11 2.34 3.85
N GLN A 26 -30.77 1.36 4.47
CA GLN A 26 -32.24 1.24 4.41
C GLN A 26 -32.96 2.36 5.18
N GLU A 27 -32.40 2.84 6.27
CA GLU A 27 -32.97 3.87 7.15
C GLU A 27 -32.57 5.30 6.76
N ALA A 28 -31.53 5.43 5.94
CA ALA A 28 -30.96 6.73 5.62
C ALA A 28 -31.92 7.62 4.82
N LYS A 29 -32.18 8.83 5.34
CA LYS A 29 -32.92 9.89 4.62
C LYS A 29 -32.04 10.59 3.59
N ASN A 30 -30.75 10.74 3.90
CA ASN A 30 -29.77 11.42 3.07
C ASN A 30 -28.57 10.50 2.87
N LEU A 31 -28.69 9.59 1.93
CA LEU A 31 -27.63 8.66 1.51
C LEU A 31 -26.89 9.24 0.30
N TYR A 32 -25.58 9.38 0.44
CA TYR A 32 -24.68 9.82 -0.63
C TYR A 32 -23.65 8.74 -0.89
N LEU A 33 -23.52 8.31 -2.14
CA LEU A 33 -22.44 7.43 -2.58
C LEU A 33 -21.32 8.27 -3.18
N ARG A 34 -20.07 7.90 -2.89
CA ARG A 34 -18.92 8.52 -3.54
C ARG A 34 -19.01 8.43 -5.05
N THR A 35 -19.45 7.27 -5.57
CA THR A 35 -19.69 7.04 -6.99
C THR A 35 -20.77 5.96 -7.19
N ALA A 36 -21.53 6.06 -8.26
CA ALA A 36 -22.43 5.00 -8.72
C ALA A 36 -21.69 3.91 -9.51
N LYS A 37 -20.42 4.14 -9.88
CA LYS A 37 -19.59 3.15 -10.60
C LYS A 37 -19.05 2.11 -9.61
N HIS A 38 -19.96 1.35 -9.01
CA HIS A 38 -19.61 0.30 -8.06
C HIS A 38 -20.50 -0.93 -8.30
N PRO A 39 -19.96 -2.17 -8.23
CA PRO A 39 -20.70 -3.39 -8.55
C PRO A 39 -21.94 -3.64 -7.68
N THR A 40 -21.98 -3.15 -6.45
CA THR A 40 -23.15 -3.29 -5.57
C THR A 40 -24.31 -2.37 -5.95
N VAL A 41 -24.08 -1.29 -6.68
CA VAL A 41 -25.08 -0.25 -6.97
C VAL A 41 -26.32 -0.79 -7.69
N PRO A 42 -26.22 -1.64 -8.72
CA PRO A 42 -27.40 -2.24 -9.35
C PRO A 42 -28.30 -2.99 -8.35
N MET A 43 -27.70 -3.68 -7.36
CA MET A 43 -28.42 -4.41 -6.34
C MET A 43 -29.09 -3.46 -5.34
N LEU A 44 -28.45 -2.34 -4.98
CA LEU A 44 -29.06 -1.30 -4.13
C LEU A 44 -30.31 -0.73 -4.80
N GLN A 45 -30.22 -0.40 -6.10
CA GLN A 45 -31.34 0.12 -6.89
C GLN A 45 -32.48 -0.91 -6.99
N GLN A 46 -32.17 -2.18 -7.25
CA GLN A 46 -33.17 -3.26 -7.31
C GLN A 46 -33.90 -3.44 -5.98
N ARG A 47 -33.23 -3.18 -4.86
CA ARG A 47 -33.81 -3.23 -3.51
C ARG A 47 -34.51 -1.94 -3.08
N GLY A 48 -34.60 -0.95 -3.96
CA GLY A 48 -35.34 0.30 -3.74
C GLY A 48 -34.59 1.31 -2.86
N ILE A 49 -33.29 1.18 -2.69
CA ILE A 49 -32.47 2.15 -1.96
C ILE A 49 -32.33 3.43 -2.80
N THR A 50 -32.71 4.56 -2.21
CA THR A 50 -32.58 5.88 -2.85
C THR A 50 -31.31 6.57 -2.35
N PHE A 51 -30.51 7.09 -3.26
CA PHE A 51 -29.25 7.77 -2.96
C PHE A 51 -28.94 8.87 -3.98
N ALA A 52 -28.10 9.83 -3.58
CA ALA A 52 -27.41 10.73 -4.49
C ALA A 52 -25.96 10.28 -4.67
N THR A 53 -25.29 10.78 -5.70
CA THR A 53 -23.87 10.44 -5.96
C THR A 53 -23.04 11.70 -6.18
N TYR A 54 -21.72 11.55 -6.06
CA TYR A 54 -20.75 12.59 -6.38
C TYR A 54 -20.13 12.43 -7.77
N ASP A 55 -20.72 11.61 -8.65
CA ASP A 55 -20.16 11.37 -9.99
C ASP A 55 -20.00 12.64 -10.82
N SER A 56 -20.89 13.63 -10.69
CA SER A 56 -20.75 14.93 -11.36
C SER A 56 -19.48 15.70 -10.95
N PHE A 57 -19.01 15.53 -9.72
CA PHE A 57 -17.78 16.17 -9.27
C PHE A 57 -16.54 15.57 -9.96
N TYR A 58 -16.58 14.28 -10.34
CA TYR A 58 -15.55 13.62 -11.12
C TYR A 58 -15.43 14.17 -12.54
N GLU A 59 -16.56 14.58 -13.13
CA GLU A 59 -16.59 15.16 -14.50
C GLU A 59 -16.03 16.59 -14.54
N GLU A 60 -16.09 17.31 -13.43
CA GLU A 60 -15.66 18.71 -13.29
C GLU A 60 -14.23 18.85 -12.73
N ALA A 61 -13.64 17.78 -12.23
CA ALA A 61 -12.38 17.86 -11.50
C ALA A 61 -11.17 17.88 -12.44
N GLU A 62 -10.22 18.78 -12.17
CA GLU A 62 -8.93 18.83 -12.87
C GLU A 62 -7.95 17.78 -12.31
N ASP A 63 -8.06 17.47 -11.02
CA ASP A 63 -7.26 16.46 -10.33
C ASP A 63 -8.04 15.77 -9.19
N PHE A 64 -7.56 14.61 -8.77
CA PHE A 64 -8.20 13.81 -7.72
C PHE A 64 -8.11 14.44 -6.33
N ALA A 65 -7.06 15.18 -6.01
CA ALA A 65 -6.89 15.79 -4.69
C ALA A 65 -7.96 16.87 -4.46
N HIS A 66 -8.15 17.75 -5.44
CA HIS A 66 -9.21 18.76 -5.46
C HIS A 66 -10.62 18.16 -5.39
N LEU A 67 -10.82 17.06 -6.13
CA LEU A 67 -12.08 16.32 -6.13
C LEU A 67 -12.45 15.85 -4.73
N TYR A 68 -11.55 15.15 -4.07
CA TYR A 68 -11.82 14.58 -2.74
C TYR A 68 -12.04 15.67 -1.68
N GLU A 69 -11.30 16.77 -1.78
CA GLU A 69 -11.51 17.94 -0.93
C GLU A 69 -12.89 18.58 -1.14
N LYS A 70 -13.33 18.73 -2.40
CA LYS A 70 -14.65 19.26 -2.77
C LYS A 70 -15.77 18.38 -2.20
N ILE A 71 -15.66 17.06 -2.31
CA ILE A 71 -16.63 16.10 -1.75
C ILE A 71 -16.69 16.24 -0.23
N ALA A 72 -15.54 16.20 0.45
CA ALA A 72 -15.49 16.30 1.91
C ALA A 72 -16.09 17.62 2.43
N LYS A 73 -15.78 18.74 1.79
CA LYS A 73 -16.35 20.07 2.11
C LYS A 73 -17.87 20.14 1.90
N ASP A 74 -18.37 19.53 0.83
CA ASP A 74 -19.82 19.50 0.54
C ASP A 74 -20.57 18.68 1.60
N ILE A 75 -20.05 17.51 2.00
CA ILE A 75 -20.62 16.69 3.07
C ILE A 75 -20.69 17.46 4.39
N VAL A 76 -19.59 18.11 4.79
CA VAL A 76 -19.54 18.93 6.02
C VAL A 76 -20.52 20.10 5.94
N THR A 77 -20.61 20.77 4.79
CA THR A 77 -21.55 21.90 4.59
C THR A 77 -23.00 21.45 4.72
N LYS A 78 -23.37 20.31 4.16
CA LYS A 78 -24.69 19.71 4.30
C LYS A 78 -24.99 19.36 5.76
N ALA A 79 -24.06 18.77 6.48
CA ALA A 79 -24.22 18.47 7.90
C ALA A 79 -24.39 19.74 8.74
N LEU A 80 -23.63 20.80 8.47
CA LEU A 80 -23.78 22.11 9.14
C LEU A 80 -25.12 22.77 8.84
N SER A 81 -25.75 22.48 7.69
CA SER A 81 -27.09 22.99 7.35
C SER A 81 -28.25 22.22 8.03
N GLY A 82 -27.94 21.24 8.87
CA GLY A 82 -28.95 20.51 9.66
C GLY A 82 -29.29 19.11 9.16
N MET A 83 -28.53 18.55 8.24
CA MET A 83 -28.77 17.21 7.71
C MET A 83 -27.94 16.13 8.43
N ASP A 84 -28.58 15.04 8.83
CA ASP A 84 -27.87 13.80 9.12
C ASP A 84 -27.55 13.09 7.81
N ILE A 85 -26.31 12.67 7.63
CA ILE A 85 -25.79 12.13 6.37
C ILE A 85 -25.26 10.74 6.59
N VAL A 86 -25.58 9.82 5.68
CA VAL A 86 -24.89 8.56 5.48
C VAL A 86 -24.07 8.68 4.18
N TYR A 87 -22.77 8.57 4.29
CA TYR A 87 -21.82 8.62 3.16
C TYR A 87 -21.23 7.25 2.92
N ALA A 88 -21.50 6.67 1.75
CA ALA A 88 -21.07 5.33 1.38
C ALA A 88 -19.91 5.40 0.38
N VAL A 89 -18.83 4.69 0.69
CA VAL A 89 -17.61 4.62 -0.14
C VAL A 89 -17.38 3.20 -0.65
N PRO A 90 -16.73 3.02 -1.80
CA PRO A 90 -16.25 1.71 -2.26
C PRO A 90 -15.33 1.05 -1.23
N GLY A 91 -15.43 -0.27 -1.09
CA GLY A 91 -14.60 -1.02 -0.13
C GLY A 91 -14.88 -0.67 1.33
N SER A 92 -13.81 -0.50 2.09
CA SER A 92 -13.83 -0.08 3.50
C SER A 92 -13.50 1.41 3.62
N PRO A 93 -14.19 2.15 4.50
CA PRO A 93 -13.86 3.55 4.77
C PRO A 93 -12.43 3.80 5.28
N MET A 94 -11.77 2.75 5.77
CA MET A 94 -10.45 2.84 6.40
C MET A 94 -9.29 2.40 5.48
N VAL A 95 -9.59 1.96 4.26
CA VAL A 95 -8.58 1.43 3.33
C VAL A 95 -8.59 2.23 2.03
N ALA A 96 -7.49 2.94 1.76
CA ALA A 96 -7.27 3.75 0.55
C ALA A 96 -8.42 4.75 0.24
N GLU A 97 -9.02 5.37 1.28
CA GLU A 97 -10.16 6.28 1.12
C GLU A 97 -9.82 7.71 1.56
N LYS A 98 -9.33 8.49 0.61
CA LYS A 98 -8.84 9.85 0.85
C LYS A 98 -9.91 10.81 1.37
N THR A 99 -11.17 10.68 0.91
CA THR A 99 -12.26 11.55 1.37
C THR A 99 -12.54 11.38 2.85
N VAL A 100 -12.35 10.17 3.39
CA VAL A 100 -12.56 9.88 4.82
C VAL A 100 -11.47 10.53 5.68
N VAL A 101 -10.22 10.52 5.20
CA VAL A 101 -9.10 11.23 5.86
C VAL A 101 -9.43 12.71 5.96
N LEU A 102 -9.84 13.34 4.84
CA LEU A 102 -10.20 14.76 4.79
C LEU A 102 -11.42 15.09 5.65
N LEU A 103 -12.44 14.22 5.70
CA LEU A 103 -13.59 14.40 6.59
C LEU A 103 -13.18 14.43 8.06
N ARG A 104 -12.28 13.53 8.49
CA ARG A 104 -11.76 13.52 9.86
C ARG A 104 -11.06 14.84 10.21
N GLU A 105 -10.24 15.35 9.30
CA GLU A 105 -9.52 16.61 9.46
C GLU A 105 -10.49 17.80 9.56
N LEU A 106 -11.46 17.91 8.65
CA LEU A 106 -12.44 19.00 8.61
C LEU A 106 -13.35 19.00 9.84
N VAL A 107 -13.75 17.83 10.33
CA VAL A 107 -14.65 17.71 11.49
C VAL A 107 -13.92 17.88 12.82
N ALA A 108 -12.59 17.71 12.86
CA ALA A 108 -11.80 17.82 14.10
C ALA A 108 -11.99 19.16 14.85
N GLY A 109 -12.30 20.26 14.13
CA GLY A 109 -12.63 21.58 14.70
C GLY A 109 -14.12 21.86 14.90
N LEU A 110 -15.01 20.90 14.64
CA LEU A 110 -16.47 21.07 14.60
C LEU A 110 -17.23 20.09 15.50
N GLN A 111 -16.55 19.51 16.48
CA GLN A 111 -17.09 18.44 17.34
C GLN A 111 -18.29 18.85 18.20
N ASP A 112 -18.50 20.15 18.40
CA ASP A 112 -19.69 20.72 19.05
C ASP A 112 -20.93 20.79 18.13
N LYS A 113 -20.73 20.65 16.81
CA LYS A 113 -21.78 20.78 15.79
C LYS A 113 -22.02 19.49 15.02
N ILE A 114 -20.98 18.72 14.75
CA ILE A 114 -21.03 17.50 13.93
C ILE A 114 -20.40 16.35 14.69
N GLN A 115 -21.11 15.23 14.72
CA GLN A 115 -20.58 13.92 15.12
C GLN A 115 -20.19 13.15 13.86
N LEU A 116 -18.92 12.77 13.74
CA LEU A 116 -18.45 11.87 12.69
C LEU A 116 -18.31 10.46 13.26
N GLU A 117 -18.96 9.52 12.62
CA GLU A 117 -18.89 8.08 12.93
C GLU A 117 -18.44 7.32 11.68
N ILE A 118 -17.36 6.56 11.78
CA ILE A 118 -16.84 5.75 10.68
C ILE A 118 -17.06 4.29 11.07
N LEU A 119 -17.90 3.60 10.31
CA LEU A 119 -18.25 2.22 10.59
C LEU A 119 -17.24 1.26 9.94
N PRO A 120 -16.99 0.11 10.56
CA PRO A 120 -16.19 -0.95 9.94
C PRO A 120 -16.84 -1.44 8.64
N GLY A 121 -16.03 -1.62 7.61
CA GLY A 121 -16.44 -2.15 6.31
C GLY A 121 -15.43 -3.19 5.84
N MET A 122 -15.90 -4.15 5.03
CA MET A 122 -15.01 -5.09 4.38
C MET A 122 -14.26 -4.42 3.24
N SER A 123 -12.94 -4.55 3.20
CA SER A 123 -12.11 -4.09 2.10
C SER A 123 -11.79 -5.24 1.14
N PHE A 124 -11.16 -4.90 0.02
CA PHE A 124 -10.62 -5.92 -0.90
C PHE A 124 -9.52 -6.75 -0.23
N VAL A 125 -8.87 -6.23 0.80
CA VAL A 125 -7.76 -6.89 1.51
C VAL A 125 -8.23 -8.16 2.22
N GLU A 126 -9.39 -8.13 2.89
CA GLU A 126 -9.97 -9.31 3.55
C GLU A 126 -10.36 -10.39 2.52
N VAL A 127 -10.88 -9.97 1.37
CA VAL A 127 -11.19 -10.91 0.27
C VAL A 127 -9.91 -11.52 -0.29
N LEU A 128 -8.85 -10.71 -0.43
CA LEU A 128 -7.55 -11.15 -0.90
C LEU A 128 -6.94 -12.22 0.00
N TYR A 129 -6.99 -12.03 1.34
CA TYR A 129 -6.50 -13.05 2.28
C TYR A 129 -7.17 -14.40 2.05
N GLY A 130 -8.51 -14.40 1.98
CA GLY A 130 -9.28 -15.62 1.77
C GLY A 130 -9.01 -16.30 0.42
N LYS A 131 -8.82 -15.52 -0.63
CA LYS A 131 -8.58 -16.03 -2.00
C LYS A 131 -7.17 -16.58 -2.19
N LEU A 132 -6.17 -15.93 -1.60
CA LEU A 132 -4.77 -16.34 -1.73
C LEU A 132 -4.31 -17.28 -0.60
N GLY A 133 -5.13 -17.49 0.43
CA GLY A 133 -4.76 -18.31 1.59
C GLY A 133 -3.64 -17.67 2.42
N ILE A 134 -3.64 -16.34 2.55
CA ILE A 134 -2.63 -15.58 3.27
C ILE A 134 -3.16 -15.26 4.67
N ASP A 135 -2.35 -15.49 5.70
CA ASP A 135 -2.60 -14.95 7.03
C ASP A 135 -1.79 -13.64 7.20
N PRO A 136 -2.45 -12.48 7.38
CA PRO A 136 -1.75 -11.21 7.53
C PRO A 136 -0.86 -11.14 8.79
N ILE A 137 -0.97 -12.07 9.73
CA ILE A 137 -0.10 -12.15 10.92
C ILE A 137 1.35 -12.49 10.54
N ASP A 138 1.55 -13.15 9.39
CA ASP A 138 2.88 -13.46 8.85
C ASP A 138 3.58 -12.23 8.26
N GLY A 139 2.90 -11.09 8.26
CA GLY A 139 3.35 -9.82 7.74
C GLY A 139 2.85 -9.55 6.32
N LEU A 140 2.23 -8.40 6.16
CA LEU A 140 1.76 -7.92 4.86
C LEU A 140 1.96 -6.40 4.78
N THR A 141 2.60 -5.96 3.71
CA THR A 141 2.73 -4.54 3.37
C THR A 141 1.72 -4.22 2.27
N ILE A 142 1.02 -3.11 2.39
CA ILE A 142 0.08 -2.63 1.36
C ILE A 142 0.55 -1.24 0.94
N ILE A 143 0.77 -1.05 -0.35
CA ILE A 143 1.21 0.22 -0.92
C ILE A 143 0.31 0.63 -2.09
N ASP A 144 0.27 1.91 -2.34
CA ASP A 144 -0.30 2.47 -3.58
C ASP A 144 0.73 2.38 -4.71
N ALA A 145 0.27 2.08 -5.92
CA ALA A 145 1.16 2.01 -7.09
C ALA A 145 1.80 3.36 -7.46
N GLU A 146 1.32 4.47 -6.93
CA GLU A 146 1.92 5.79 -7.09
C GLU A 146 2.98 6.11 -6.01
N ASP A 147 3.08 5.31 -4.93
CA ASP A 147 3.96 5.57 -3.78
C ASP A 147 5.20 4.67 -3.74
N PHE A 148 5.74 4.27 -4.90
CA PHE A 148 6.88 3.33 -5.00
C PHE A 148 8.23 3.85 -4.48
N GLU A 149 8.38 5.12 -4.16
CA GLU A 149 9.63 5.69 -3.60
C GLU A 149 10.05 5.05 -2.26
N GLN A 150 9.21 4.21 -1.67
CA GLN A 150 9.39 3.61 -0.35
C GLN A 150 9.56 2.08 -0.36
N LEU A 151 9.79 1.45 -1.52
CA LEU A 151 10.00 0.01 -1.53
C LEU A 151 11.28 -0.37 -0.78
N PRO A 152 11.20 -1.26 0.22
CA PRO A 152 12.40 -1.80 0.83
C PRO A 152 13.15 -2.67 -0.19
N VAL A 153 14.48 -2.61 -0.13
CA VAL A 153 15.39 -3.40 -1.00
C VAL A 153 15.18 -4.91 -0.81
N ASP A 154 14.74 -5.33 0.36
CA ASP A 154 14.30 -6.67 0.69
C ASP A 154 12.83 -6.64 1.13
N MET A 155 12.06 -7.58 0.64
CA MET A 155 10.65 -7.74 0.97
C MET A 155 10.45 -8.97 1.86
N PRO A 156 10.71 -8.86 3.17
CA PRO A 156 10.58 -9.98 4.09
C PRO A 156 9.12 -10.38 4.32
N THR A 157 8.19 -9.51 3.98
CA THR A 157 6.74 -9.73 4.09
C THR A 157 6.08 -9.76 2.72
N GLY A 158 4.88 -10.32 2.63
CA GLY A 158 4.07 -10.20 1.43
C GLY A 158 3.78 -8.73 1.10
N LEU A 159 3.76 -8.38 -0.18
CA LEU A 159 3.47 -7.03 -0.65
C LEU A 159 2.22 -7.04 -1.53
N VAL A 160 1.24 -6.19 -1.18
CA VAL A 160 0.08 -5.89 -2.01
C VAL A 160 0.26 -4.51 -2.62
N VAL A 161 0.19 -4.42 -3.94
CA VAL A 161 0.20 -3.17 -4.68
C VAL A 161 -1.21 -2.89 -5.16
N THR A 162 -1.75 -1.74 -4.76
CA THR A 162 -3.09 -1.29 -5.13
C THR A 162 -3.04 -0.19 -6.18
N GLN A 163 -4.18 0.18 -6.77
CA GLN A 163 -4.30 1.30 -7.70
C GLN A 163 -3.48 1.15 -8.99
N VAL A 164 -3.31 -0.06 -9.50
CA VAL A 164 -2.64 -0.31 -10.80
C VAL A 164 -3.63 -0.08 -11.94
N TYR A 165 -4.12 1.15 -12.10
CA TYR A 165 -5.32 1.46 -12.88
C TYR A 165 -5.10 1.72 -14.38
N ASN A 166 -3.87 1.75 -14.85
CA ASN A 166 -3.53 1.87 -16.27
C ASN A 166 -2.14 1.28 -16.58
N GLN A 167 -1.81 1.16 -17.86
CA GLN A 167 -0.55 0.60 -18.34
C GLN A 167 0.68 1.42 -17.92
N GLN A 168 0.57 2.74 -17.81
CA GLN A 168 1.70 3.58 -17.40
C GLN A 168 2.06 3.30 -15.94
N ILE A 169 1.08 3.31 -15.04
CA ILE A 169 1.27 2.97 -13.63
C ILE A 169 1.79 1.53 -13.47
N ALA A 170 1.27 0.59 -14.26
CA ALA A 170 1.77 -0.78 -14.26
C ALA A 170 3.23 -0.86 -14.70
N SER A 171 3.65 -0.04 -15.67
CA SER A 171 5.04 0.03 -16.13
C SER A 171 5.95 0.63 -15.06
N ASP A 172 5.52 1.71 -14.42
CA ASP A 172 6.28 2.37 -13.35
C ASP A 172 6.43 1.45 -12.14
N ALA A 173 5.33 0.80 -11.73
CA ALA A 173 5.32 -0.25 -10.70
C ALA A 173 6.28 -1.40 -11.03
N LYS A 174 6.23 -1.91 -12.26
CA LYS A 174 7.14 -2.97 -12.73
C LYS A 174 8.60 -2.55 -12.61
N LEU A 175 8.96 -1.37 -13.10
CA LEU A 175 10.34 -0.89 -13.08
C LEU A 175 10.85 -0.73 -11.64
N SER A 176 10.04 -0.16 -10.74
CA SER A 176 10.40 -0.03 -9.34
C SER A 176 10.56 -1.40 -8.64
N LEU A 177 9.69 -2.36 -8.94
CA LEU A 177 9.80 -3.71 -8.40
C LEU A 177 11.04 -4.45 -8.93
N MET A 178 11.45 -4.22 -10.18
CA MET A 178 12.64 -4.83 -10.81
C MET A 178 13.95 -4.33 -10.20
N GLU A 179 13.97 -3.23 -9.46
CA GLU A 179 15.15 -2.80 -8.69
C GLU A 179 15.47 -3.79 -7.55
N ALA A 180 14.45 -4.45 -6.99
CA ALA A 180 14.59 -5.38 -5.88
C ALA A 180 14.39 -6.85 -6.28
N LEU A 181 13.63 -7.12 -7.36
CA LEU A 181 13.22 -8.46 -7.79
C LEU A 181 13.81 -8.82 -9.15
N PRO A 182 14.10 -10.11 -9.41
CA PRO A 182 14.41 -10.57 -10.76
C PRO A 182 13.26 -10.33 -11.74
N ASP A 183 13.57 -10.07 -13.01
CA ASP A 183 12.58 -9.81 -14.06
C ASP A 183 11.55 -10.95 -14.20
N GLU A 184 12.00 -12.20 -14.05
CA GLU A 184 11.19 -13.43 -14.12
C GLU A 184 10.45 -13.74 -12.80
N TYR A 185 10.55 -12.86 -11.77
CA TYR A 185 9.93 -13.16 -10.48
C TYR A 185 8.41 -13.32 -10.63
N PRO A 186 7.82 -14.42 -10.13
CA PRO A 186 6.40 -14.66 -10.26
C PRO A 186 5.60 -13.75 -9.34
N ILE A 187 4.75 -12.92 -9.93
CA ILE A 187 3.81 -12.06 -9.19
C ILE A 187 2.38 -12.55 -9.43
N THR A 188 1.51 -12.36 -8.44
CA THR A 188 0.10 -12.64 -8.60
C THR A 188 -0.61 -11.40 -9.10
N TYR A 189 -1.09 -11.43 -10.33
CA TYR A 189 -1.93 -10.41 -10.93
C TYR A 189 -3.39 -10.68 -10.57
N ILE A 190 -4.06 -9.68 -10.05
CA ILE A 190 -5.41 -9.78 -9.51
C ILE A 190 -6.28 -8.72 -10.18
N HIS A 191 -7.34 -9.17 -10.84
CA HIS A 191 -8.28 -8.31 -11.51
C HIS A 191 -9.70 -8.62 -11.05
N LYS A 192 -10.48 -7.60 -10.71
CA LYS A 192 -11.88 -7.70 -10.26
C LYS A 192 -12.09 -8.63 -9.06
N LEU A 193 -11.21 -8.52 -8.08
CA LEU A 193 -11.26 -9.34 -6.87
C LEU A 193 -12.64 -9.29 -6.18
N GLY A 194 -13.20 -10.45 -5.87
CA GLY A 194 -14.50 -10.58 -5.22
C GLY A 194 -15.71 -10.38 -6.13
N MET A 195 -15.50 -10.25 -7.45
CA MET A 195 -16.57 -10.12 -8.44
C MET A 195 -16.83 -11.44 -9.18
N PRO A 196 -17.99 -11.59 -9.87
CA PRO A 196 -18.29 -12.81 -10.63
C PRO A 196 -17.29 -13.14 -11.76
N ASP A 197 -16.65 -12.12 -12.32
CA ASP A 197 -15.65 -12.21 -13.39
C ASP A 197 -14.22 -11.98 -12.88
N GLU A 198 -13.97 -12.35 -11.62
CA GLU A 198 -12.66 -12.33 -10.97
C GLU A 198 -11.62 -13.13 -11.77
N SER A 199 -10.43 -12.57 -11.91
CA SER A 199 -9.26 -13.24 -12.46
C SER A 199 -8.07 -13.09 -11.53
N ILE A 200 -7.54 -14.22 -11.08
CA ILE A 200 -6.31 -14.30 -10.29
C ILE A 200 -5.35 -15.21 -11.05
N ARG A 201 -4.18 -14.68 -11.45
CA ARG A 201 -3.19 -15.43 -12.22
C ARG A 201 -1.76 -15.09 -11.83
N GLU A 202 -0.88 -16.04 -11.91
CA GLU A 202 0.55 -15.83 -11.72
C GLU A 202 1.17 -15.46 -13.09
N ILE A 203 1.93 -14.37 -13.11
CA ILE A 203 2.64 -13.89 -14.28
C ILE A 203 4.09 -13.53 -13.89
N PRO A 204 5.07 -13.61 -14.79
CA PRO A 204 6.37 -13.03 -14.51
C PRO A 204 6.32 -11.51 -14.46
N LEU A 205 7.13 -10.89 -13.60
CA LEU A 205 7.11 -9.46 -13.35
C LEU A 205 7.26 -8.62 -14.62
N TYR A 206 8.12 -9.04 -15.56
CA TYR A 206 8.36 -8.31 -16.82
C TYR A 206 7.11 -8.21 -17.74
N GLU A 207 6.09 -9.06 -17.51
CA GLU A 207 4.84 -9.04 -18.29
C GLU A 207 3.74 -8.14 -17.68
N LEU A 208 3.99 -7.49 -16.55
CA LEU A 208 2.96 -6.74 -15.83
C LEU A 208 2.27 -5.69 -16.70
N ASP A 209 3.02 -4.81 -17.35
CA ASP A 209 2.48 -3.72 -18.17
C ASP A 209 1.94 -4.18 -19.54
N ARG A 210 2.08 -5.47 -19.87
CA ARG A 210 1.55 -6.07 -21.10
C ARG A 210 0.18 -6.73 -20.93
N GLN A 211 -0.35 -6.73 -19.71
CA GLN A 211 -1.66 -7.32 -19.45
C GLN A 211 -2.75 -6.49 -20.14
N PRO A 212 -3.68 -7.15 -20.87
CA PRO A 212 -4.67 -6.43 -21.70
C PRO A 212 -5.85 -5.86 -20.90
N ASP A 213 -6.02 -6.30 -19.65
CA ASP A 213 -7.18 -6.03 -18.80
C ASP A 213 -6.84 -5.14 -17.59
N ILE A 214 -5.76 -4.36 -17.67
CA ILE A 214 -5.41 -3.40 -16.62
C ILE A 214 -6.46 -2.29 -16.56
N ASP A 215 -7.08 -2.13 -15.39
CA ASP A 215 -8.02 -1.07 -15.07
C ASP A 215 -8.03 -0.76 -13.55
N TYR A 216 -8.92 0.12 -13.10
CA TYR A 216 -9.06 0.54 -11.70
C TYR A 216 -9.43 -0.59 -10.71
N LEU A 217 -9.67 -1.81 -11.19
CA LEU A 217 -9.91 -3.01 -10.38
C LEU A 217 -8.69 -3.95 -10.36
N THR A 218 -7.53 -3.46 -10.79
CA THR A 218 -6.29 -4.22 -10.82
C THR A 218 -5.48 -3.99 -9.56
N SER A 219 -4.99 -5.07 -8.97
CA SER A 219 -4.02 -5.08 -7.88
C SER A 219 -3.04 -6.24 -8.06
N LEU A 220 -1.93 -6.20 -7.32
CA LEU A 220 -0.88 -7.22 -7.37
C LEU A 220 -0.65 -7.76 -5.98
N TYR A 221 -0.22 -9.02 -5.93
CA TYR A 221 0.38 -9.58 -4.73
C TYR A 221 1.74 -10.18 -5.08
N ILE A 222 2.73 -9.82 -4.32
CA ILE A 222 4.10 -10.29 -4.40
C ILE A 222 4.41 -11.08 -3.13
N LYS A 223 4.82 -12.33 -3.31
CA LYS A 223 5.25 -13.18 -2.19
C LYS A 223 6.48 -12.59 -1.50
N PRO A 224 6.73 -12.92 -0.23
CA PRO A 224 7.96 -12.50 0.43
C PRO A 224 9.19 -12.88 -0.37
N TYR A 225 10.08 -11.93 -0.57
CA TYR A 225 11.37 -12.13 -1.23
C TYR A 225 12.47 -11.70 -0.27
N PRO A 226 13.20 -12.64 0.33
CA PRO A 226 14.23 -12.32 1.33
C PRO A 226 15.45 -11.60 0.75
N GLY A 227 15.42 -11.24 -0.54
CA GLY A 227 16.52 -10.60 -1.22
C GLY A 227 17.75 -11.53 -1.39
N LYS A 228 18.70 -11.12 -2.20
CA LYS A 228 20.07 -11.59 -2.03
C LYS A 228 20.62 -10.82 -0.82
N LYS A 229 20.89 -11.51 0.28
CA LYS A 229 21.58 -10.93 1.45
C LYS A 229 23.03 -10.59 1.09
N GLU A 230 23.21 -9.66 0.16
CA GLU A 230 24.59 -9.31 -0.24
C GLU A 230 25.28 -8.44 0.80
N PHE A 231 24.52 -7.65 1.61
CA PHE A 231 25.14 -6.76 2.61
C PHE A 231 24.23 -6.46 3.82
N ASP A 232 23.69 -7.51 4.47
CA ASP A 232 23.01 -7.31 5.75
C ASP A 232 24.07 -7.15 6.87
N LEU A 233 24.17 -5.98 7.45
CA LEU A 233 25.04 -5.70 8.58
C LEU A 233 24.52 -6.30 9.90
N GLN A 234 23.25 -6.73 9.96
CA GLN A 234 22.65 -7.25 11.18
C GLN A 234 23.37 -8.51 11.71
N PRO A 235 23.72 -9.52 10.87
CA PRO A 235 24.49 -10.67 11.34
C PRO A 235 25.88 -10.27 11.90
N LEU A 236 26.53 -9.27 11.30
CA LEU A 236 27.79 -8.76 11.83
C LEU A 236 27.61 -8.08 13.18
N GLN A 237 26.58 -7.24 13.32
CA GLN A 237 26.24 -6.62 14.61
C GLN A 237 25.92 -7.65 15.68
N ASP A 238 25.16 -8.70 15.35
CA ASP A 238 24.80 -9.78 16.27
C ASP A 238 26.05 -10.58 16.71
N ILE A 239 26.97 -10.85 15.81
CA ILE A 239 28.26 -11.47 16.15
C ILE A 239 29.06 -10.59 17.09
N ILE A 240 29.24 -9.30 16.77
CA ILE A 240 29.97 -8.35 17.61
C ILE A 240 29.32 -8.25 19.01
N LYS A 241 27.99 -8.19 19.05
CA LYS A 241 27.24 -8.15 20.31
C LYS A 241 27.51 -9.41 21.15
N THR A 242 27.41 -10.59 20.54
CA THR A 242 27.67 -11.88 21.20
C THR A 242 29.10 -11.96 21.74
N LEU A 243 30.08 -11.48 20.97
CA LEU A 243 31.49 -11.45 21.39
C LEU A 243 31.72 -10.51 22.58
N ARG A 244 30.94 -9.44 22.72
CA ARG A 244 31.08 -8.42 23.77
C ARG A 244 30.18 -8.65 24.99
N GLU A 245 29.24 -9.61 24.95
CA GLU A 245 28.40 -9.96 26.12
C GLU A 245 29.17 -10.77 27.17
N PRO A 246 28.67 -10.81 28.44
CA PRO A 246 29.27 -11.64 29.47
C PRO A 246 29.38 -13.12 29.06
N GLY A 247 30.56 -13.66 29.07
CA GLY A 247 30.84 -15.02 28.57
C GLY A 247 31.30 -15.09 27.11
N GLY A 248 31.32 -13.97 26.40
CA GLY A 248 31.87 -13.85 25.05
C GLY A 248 33.41 -13.84 25.02
N CYS A 249 33.99 -13.23 24.01
CA CYS A 249 35.44 -13.17 23.83
C CYS A 249 36.08 -12.17 24.82
N PRO A 250 37.00 -12.61 25.71
CA PRO A 250 37.65 -11.71 26.67
C PRO A 250 38.42 -10.55 26.03
N TRP A 251 38.97 -10.76 24.83
CA TRP A 251 39.66 -9.73 24.07
C TRP A 251 38.68 -8.66 23.56
N ASP A 252 37.56 -9.06 22.97
CA ASP A 252 36.55 -8.12 22.46
C ASP A 252 35.85 -7.35 23.58
N ILE A 253 35.62 -8.00 24.72
CA ILE A 253 35.04 -7.36 25.93
C ILE A 253 35.96 -6.26 26.46
N ALA A 254 37.28 -6.45 26.40
CA ALA A 254 38.24 -5.51 26.88
C ALA A 254 38.47 -4.28 25.97
N GLN A 255 37.99 -4.33 24.71
CA GLN A 255 38.22 -3.23 23.77
C GLN A 255 37.38 -1.98 24.11
N THR A 256 38.02 -0.82 23.98
CA THR A 256 37.41 0.51 24.00
C THR A 256 37.58 1.17 22.64
N HIS A 257 36.91 2.30 22.42
CA HIS A 257 37.09 3.07 21.19
C HIS A 257 38.58 3.49 20.99
N GLU A 258 39.25 3.84 22.08
CA GLU A 258 40.67 4.24 22.05
C GLU A 258 41.58 3.06 21.73
N SER A 259 41.31 1.87 22.31
CA SER A 259 42.19 0.70 22.13
C SER A 259 42.16 0.17 20.70
N ILE A 260 41.02 0.29 19.98
CA ILE A 260 40.89 -0.18 18.60
C ILE A 260 41.28 0.85 17.53
N CYS A 261 41.53 2.11 17.90
CA CYS A 261 41.92 3.16 16.92
C CYS A 261 43.12 2.78 16.08
N LYS A 262 44.16 2.18 16.71
CA LYS A 262 45.35 1.76 15.98
C LYS A 262 45.03 0.69 14.93
N ASN A 263 44.30 -0.31 15.31
CA ASN A 263 43.86 -1.39 14.41
C ASN A 263 43.06 -0.83 13.23
N LEU A 264 42.10 0.08 13.49
CA LEU A 264 41.31 0.72 12.44
C LEU A 264 42.18 1.43 11.41
N ILE A 265 43.23 2.12 11.84
CA ILE A 265 44.18 2.81 10.95
C ILE A 265 44.94 1.78 10.11
N GLU A 266 45.47 0.71 10.74
CA GLU A 266 46.15 -0.37 10.05
C GLU A 266 45.29 -1.02 8.98
N GLU A 267 44.09 -1.46 9.33
CA GLU A 267 43.14 -2.06 8.38
C GLU A 267 42.73 -1.09 7.25
N THR A 268 42.59 0.19 7.55
CA THR A 268 42.30 1.22 6.53
C THR A 268 43.43 1.31 5.49
N TYR A 269 44.71 1.26 5.92
CA TYR A 269 45.84 1.26 4.99
C TYR A 269 45.90 -0.03 4.17
N GLU A 270 45.59 -1.19 4.73
CA GLU A 270 45.52 -2.46 3.98
C GLU A 270 44.44 -2.41 2.89
N VAL A 271 43.27 -1.83 3.21
CA VAL A 271 42.16 -1.63 2.20
C VAL A 271 42.63 -0.69 1.09
N LEU A 272 43.32 0.43 1.41
CA LEU A 272 43.82 1.35 0.40
C LEU A 272 44.89 0.68 -0.48
N GLU A 273 45.78 -0.12 0.10
CA GLU A 273 46.78 -0.88 -0.66
C GLU A 273 46.15 -1.88 -1.60
N ALA A 274 45.10 -2.58 -1.17
CA ALA A 274 44.34 -3.50 -2.01
C ALA A 274 43.65 -2.80 -3.20
N ILE A 275 43.03 -1.64 -2.96
CA ILE A 275 42.44 -0.80 -4.02
C ILE A 275 43.50 -0.32 -5.02
N ASP A 276 44.63 0.14 -4.55
CA ASP A 276 45.73 0.60 -5.43
C ASP A 276 46.27 -0.56 -6.28
N LEU A 277 46.41 -1.76 -5.73
CA LEU A 277 46.83 -2.94 -6.46
C LEU A 277 45.79 -3.38 -7.53
N GLU A 278 44.53 -3.26 -7.24
CA GLU A 278 43.44 -3.57 -8.19
C GLU A 278 43.45 -2.56 -9.36
N LEU A 279 43.52 -1.27 -9.06
CA LEU A 279 43.67 -0.22 -10.07
C LEU A 279 44.89 -0.39 -10.93
N PHE A 280 46.02 -0.76 -10.32
CA PHE A 280 47.25 -1.04 -11.03
C PHE A 280 47.12 -2.23 -11.99
N ASN A 281 46.48 -3.34 -11.54
CA ASN A 281 46.24 -4.53 -12.35
C ASN A 281 45.28 -4.24 -13.51
N GLU A 282 44.21 -3.47 -13.31
CA GLU A 282 43.33 -3.04 -14.39
C GLU A 282 44.05 -2.19 -15.44
N HIS A 283 44.92 -1.28 -14.98
CA HIS A 283 45.71 -0.43 -15.89
C HIS A 283 46.71 -1.24 -16.69
N LEU A 284 47.38 -2.21 -16.07
CA LEU A 284 48.31 -3.13 -16.71
C LEU A 284 47.59 -4.00 -17.76
N GLN A 285 46.42 -4.54 -17.47
CA GLN A 285 45.63 -5.29 -18.43
C GLN A 285 45.21 -4.46 -19.65
N LYS A 286 44.82 -3.21 -19.45
CA LYS A 286 44.47 -2.30 -20.55
C LYS A 286 45.68 -1.98 -21.44
N LEU A 287 46.87 -1.88 -20.85
CA LEU A 287 48.11 -1.66 -21.61
C LEU A 287 48.60 -2.89 -22.39
N LEU A 288 48.27 -4.10 -21.92
CA LEU A 288 48.64 -5.34 -22.59
C LEU A 288 47.63 -5.76 -23.67
N ALA A 289 46.43 -5.18 -23.68
CA ALA A 289 45.37 -5.44 -24.65
C ALA A 289 45.35 -4.47 -25.84
N GLY A 290 46.17 -3.41 -25.84
CA GLY A 290 46.35 -2.44 -26.94
C GLY A 290 47.67 -2.60 -27.62
#